data_5ee37d1863961c4a337a989bca2438a9
#
_entry.id   5ee37d1863961c4a337a989bca2438a9
#
_cell.length_a   1.000
_cell.length_b   1.000
_cell.length_c   1.000
_cell.angle_alpha   90.00
_cell.angle_beta   90.00
_cell.angle_gamma   90.00
#
_symmetry.space_group_name_H-M   'P 1'
#
loop_
_entity.id
_entity.type
_entity.pdbx_description
1 polymer ?
#
loop_
_entity_poly.entity_id
_entity_poly.type
_entity_poly.pdbx_seq_one_letter_code
_entity_poly.pdbx_strand_id
1 'polypeptide(L)'
;MAPPDAPLTFLWHDYETFGADPRRDRPSQFAAIRTDADFNEVGEPVEWFCKPADDYLPHPQACLITGITPQQARRRGLPEAEFAGRIQALMSEPGTCALGYNTLRFDDEVSRHLFYRNLIDPYAREWQNGNSRWDLIDVVRAFHALRPTGMEWPTRDDGAPSFRLEDLTAANGIAHEGAHDALADVRATIALARRLRECNAKLFDYLLKLRGKRAVARLLDVPGRKPVLHISRRYPASRGCSALVVPLAEHPTNPNGVIVYDLSVDPAPLFDLTAEQIRRRVFVSNDDLAEGTERIPLKVIHVNKCPVLFPASALKDVEGPKQGEYGEIVARLGLDVDACRAHWKQLNARPEVAGRVAEVFAEPPPEGPGDPDLMLYAGGFFSPADRQQMQRVRDTDPWDLVGARFAFQDPRLEEMLFRYRARSYPETLEGEELAQWEAYRWARMNDAAVAGLTLKGFAREIERLNQVALSDRDRQVLEELVMHVEAIMPPQAFD
;
A
#
# COMPACT_ATOMS: atom_id res chain seq x y z
N MET A 1 -26.38 -6.43 7.82
CA MET A 1 -25.62 -7.67 8.12
C MET A 1 -25.59 -8.49 6.86
N ALA A 2 -24.39 -8.79 6.34
CA ALA A 2 -24.27 -9.75 5.24
C ALA A 2 -24.77 -11.12 5.69
N PRO A 3 -25.29 -11.95 4.77
CA PRO A 3 -25.59 -13.34 5.08
C PRO A 3 -24.30 -14.01 5.57
N PRO A 4 -24.34 -14.83 6.64
CA PRO A 4 -23.16 -15.44 7.25
C PRO A 4 -22.37 -16.39 6.34
N ASP A 5 -22.84 -16.67 5.12
CA ASP A 5 -22.34 -17.68 4.20
C ASP A 5 -22.09 -17.17 2.76
N ALA A 6 -21.74 -15.89 2.57
CA ALA A 6 -21.34 -15.44 1.25
C ALA A 6 -20.05 -16.20 0.82
N PRO A 7 -20.01 -16.84 -0.35
CA PRO A 7 -18.83 -17.55 -0.81
C PRO A 7 -17.65 -16.59 -0.99
N LEU A 8 -16.44 -17.06 -0.67
CA LEU A 8 -15.22 -16.29 -0.91
C LEU A 8 -15.06 -16.08 -2.41
N THR A 9 -14.94 -14.83 -2.82
CA THR A 9 -14.51 -14.44 -4.17
C THR A 9 -13.25 -13.58 -4.06
N PHE A 10 -12.42 -13.63 -5.08
CA PHE A 10 -11.25 -12.78 -5.22
C PHE A 10 -11.56 -11.65 -6.18
N LEU A 11 -11.31 -10.41 -5.76
CA LEU A 11 -11.32 -9.24 -6.62
C LEU A 11 -9.88 -8.80 -6.86
N TRP A 12 -9.32 -9.27 -7.97
CA TRP A 12 -7.99 -8.88 -8.43
C TRP A 12 -8.09 -7.49 -9.03
N HIS A 13 -7.25 -6.57 -8.57
CA HIS A 13 -7.31 -5.19 -9.03
C HIS A 13 -5.94 -4.54 -9.08
N ASP A 14 -5.86 -3.51 -9.89
CA ASP A 14 -4.70 -2.67 -10.06
C ASP A 14 -5.11 -1.24 -10.38
N TYR A 15 -4.29 -0.27 -10.02
CA TYR A 15 -4.45 1.14 -10.34
C TYR A 15 -3.27 1.64 -11.15
N GLU A 16 -3.56 2.37 -12.23
CA GLU A 16 -2.63 3.35 -12.75
C GLU A 16 -2.90 4.71 -12.14
N THR A 17 -1.82 5.46 -11.87
CA THR A 17 -1.90 6.75 -11.18
C THR A 17 -1.08 7.80 -11.89
N PHE A 18 -1.44 9.06 -11.69
CA PHE A 18 -0.70 10.21 -12.22
C PHE A 18 0.56 10.55 -11.41
N GLY A 19 1.02 9.70 -10.50
CA GLY A 19 2.22 9.87 -9.71
C GLY A 19 2.47 8.69 -8.75
N ALA A 20 3.55 8.72 -7.99
CA ALA A 20 4.01 7.59 -7.17
C ALA A 20 3.67 7.70 -5.67
N ASP A 21 3.12 8.82 -5.21
CA ASP A 21 2.68 9.00 -3.82
C ASP A 21 1.17 8.75 -3.68
N PRO A 22 0.74 7.58 -3.19
CA PRO A 22 -0.69 7.24 -3.11
C PRO A 22 -1.51 8.16 -2.19
N ARG A 23 -0.85 9.01 -1.39
CA ARG A 23 -1.51 9.96 -0.50
C ARG A 23 -1.92 11.24 -1.23
N ARG A 24 -1.11 11.70 -2.16
CA ARG A 24 -1.24 12.97 -2.86
C ARG A 24 -1.65 12.81 -4.30
N ASP A 25 -1.14 11.78 -4.96
CA ASP A 25 -1.38 11.54 -6.36
C ASP A 25 -2.78 10.97 -6.62
N ARG A 26 -3.24 11.14 -7.85
CA ARG A 26 -4.60 10.80 -8.25
C ARG A 26 -4.59 9.55 -9.13
N PRO A 27 -5.61 8.68 -9.03
CA PRO A 27 -5.75 7.58 -9.97
C PRO A 27 -6.06 8.10 -11.38
N SER A 28 -5.55 7.41 -12.38
CA SER A 28 -5.87 7.63 -13.80
C SER A 28 -6.72 6.49 -14.35
N GLN A 29 -6.46 5.25 -13.93
CA GLN A 29 -7.18 4.05 -14.36
C GLN A 29 -7.34 3.10 -13.16
N PHE A 30 -8.40 2.33 -13.18
CA PHE A 30 -8.63 1.17 -12.30
C PHE A 30 -9.11 0.01 -13.14
N ALA A 31 -8.51 -1.15 -12.95
CA ALA A 31 -8.98 -2.39 -13.53
C ALA A 31 -9.21 -3.45 -12.46
N ALA A 32 -10.20 -4.31 -12.67
CA ALA A 32 -10.42 -5.45 -11.80
C ALA A 32 -11.07 -6.63 -12.54
N ILE A 33 -10.72 -7.83 -12.07
CA ILE A 33 -11.33 -9.09 -12.47
C ILE A 33 -11.78 -9.81 -11.20
N ARG A 34 -13.05 -10.22 -11.15
CA ARG A 34 -13.53 -11.07 -10.08
C ARG A 34 -13.36 -12.54 -10.46
N THR A 35 -12.90 -13.36 -9.51
CA THR A 35 -12.82 -14.81 -9.68
C THR A 35 -13.45 -15.54 -8.51
N ASP A 36 -13.83 -16.80 -8.73
CA ASP A 36 -14.13 -17.76 -7.66
C ASP A 36 -12.85 -18.20 -6.91
N ALA A 37 -13.01 -19.14 -5.96
CA ALA A 37 -11.90 -19.67 -5.18
C ALA A 37 -10.89 -20.51 -6.00
N ASP A 38 -11.27 -20.94 -7.18
CA ASP A 38 -10.42 -21.71 -8.13
C ASP A 38 -9.83 -20.82 -9.24
N PHE A 39 -9.99 -19.51 -9.11
CA PHE A 39 -9.53 -18.47 -10.05
C PHE A 39 -10.23 -18.50 -11.41
N ASN A 40 -11.44 -19.06 -11.53
CA ASN A 40 -12.27 -18.88 -12.70
C ASN A 40 -12.92 -17.50 -12.66
N GLU A 41 -12.90 -16.79 -13.78
CA GLU A 41 -13.50 -15.45 -13.88
C GLU A 41 -15.03 -15.52 -13.62
N VAL A 42 -15.52 -14.56 -12.84
CA VAL A 42 -16.93 -14.41 -12.50
C VAL A 42 -17.40 -13.01 -12.92
N GLY A 43 -18.25 -12.96 -13.92
CA GLY A 43 -18.69 -11.69 -14.52
C GLY A 43 -17.66 -11.13 -15.51
N GLU A 44 -17.92 -9.90 -15.97
CA GLU A 44 -17.04 -9.23 -16.91
C GLU A 44 -15.94 -8.45 -16.20
N PRO A 45 -14.73 -8.39 -16.77
CA PRO A 45 -13.68 -7.49 -16.30
C PRO A 45 -14.15 -6.05 -16.33
N VAL A 46 -13.68 -5.26 -15.36
CA VAL A 46 -13.95 -3.82 -15.33
C VAL A 46 -12.67 -3.04 -15.61
N GLU A 47 -12.81 -1.97 -16.36
CA GLU A 47 -11.76 -0.99 -16.65
C GLU A 47 -12.39 0.39 -16.65
N TRP A 48 -11.99 1.23 -15.69
CA TRP A 48 -12.52 2.59 -15.57
C TRP A 48 -11.38 3.61 -15.52
N PHE A 49 -11.57 4.73 -16.20
CA PHE A 49 -10.68 5.88 -16.11
C PHE A 49 -11.26 6.93 -15.16
N CYS A 50 -10.39 7.64 -14.47
CA CYS A 50 -10.76 8.75 -13.60
C CYS A 50 -10.41 10.07 -14.29
N LYS A 51 -11.36 11.00 -14.39
CA LYS A 51 -11.08 12.36 -14.85
C LYS A 51 -10.08 13.02 -13.90
N PRO A 52 -8.98 13.59 -14.40
CA PRO A 52 -8.07 14.35 -13.56
C PRO A 52 -8.77 15.58 -12.99
N ALA A 53 -8.58 15.83 -11.69
CA ALA A 53 -9.07 17.03 -11.05
C ALA A 53 -8.19 18.24 -11.41
N ASP A 54 -8.80 19.43 -11.53
CA ASP A 54 -8.10 20.64 -11.95
C ASP A 54 -7.25 21.27 -10.82
N ASP A 55 -7.28 20.71 -9.61
CA ASP A 55 -6.44 21.09 -8.46
C ASP A 55 -5.15 20.26 -8.31
N TYR A 56 -4.78 19.49 -9.36
CA TYR A 56 -3.69 18.53 -9.29
C TYR A 56 -2.85 18.54 -10.58
N LEU A 57 -1.53 18.43 -10.42
CA LEU A 57 -0.57 18.35 -11.52
C LEU A 57 -0.09 16.89 -11.70
N PRO A 58 -0.41 16.23 -12.83
CA PRO A 58 0.11 14.91 -13.15
C PRO A 58 1.65 14.90 -13.23
N HIS A 59 2.27 13.87 -12.67
CA HIS A 59 3.73 13.73 -12.72
C HIS A 59 4.16 13.23 -14.11
N PRO A 60 5.02 13.97 -14.85
CA PRO A 60 5.39 13.61 -16.21
C PRO A 60 5.95 12.20 -16.35
N GLN A 61 6.81 11.77 -15.40
CA GLN A 61 7.38 10.42 -15.43
C GLN A 61 6.31 9.32 -15.30
N ALA A 62 5.27 9.53 -14.48
CA ALA A 62 4.19 8.55 -14.34
C ALA A 62 3.40 8.42 -15.66
N CYS A 63 3.07 9.53 -16.31
CA CYS A 63 2.38 9.52 -17.61
C CYS A 63 3.22 8.89 -18.73
N LEU A 64 4.54 9.03 -18.70
CA LEU A 64 5.43 8.33 -19.65
C LEU A 64 5.43 6.81 -19.42
N ILE A 65 5.43 6.37 -18.16
CA ILE A 65 5.42 4.94 -17.79
C ILE A 65 4.09 4.30 -18.21
N THR A 66 2.97 4.87 -17.78
CA THR A 66 1.63 4.30 -18.04
C THR A 66 1.15 4.56 -19.47
N GLY A 67 1.61 5.64 -20.10
CA GLY A 67 1.11 6.14 -21.36
C GLY A 67 -0.28 6.79 -21.28
N ILE A 68 -0.81 6.99 -20.08
CA ILE A 68 -2.12 7.60 -19.85
C ILE A 68 -1.94 9.11 -19.71
N THR A 69 -2.50 9.87 -20.65
CA THR A 69 -2.49 11.33 -20.58
C THR A 69 -3.75 11.85 -19.89
N PRO A 70 -3.68 13.05 -19.26
CA PRO A 70 -4.86 13.69 -18.68
C PRO A 70 -6.01 13.87 -19.69
N GLN A 71 -5.69 14.14 -20.95
CA GLN A 71 -6.69 14.27 -22.03
C GLN A 71 -7.40 12.96 -22.32
N GLN A 72 -6.66 11.84 -22.34
CA GLN A 72 -7.23 10.50 -22.51
C GLN A 72 -8.15 10.17 -21.33
N ALA A 73 -7.65 10.39 -20.10
CA ALA A 73 -8.42 10.14 -18.88
C ALA A 73 -9.66 11.04 -18.78
N ARG A 74 -9.57 12.30 -19.24
CA ARG A 74 -10.73 13.23 -19.29
C ARG A 74 -11.80 12.76 -20.29
N ARG A 75 -11.39 12.26 -21.45
CA ARG A 75 -12.35 11.78 -22.48
C ARG A 75 -13.05 10.48 -22.10
N ARG A 76 -12.34 9.55 -21.47
CA ARG A 76 -12.85 8.20 -21.14
C ARG A 76 -13.36 8.08 -19.70
N GLY A 77 -12.98 9.01 -18.84
CA GLY A 77 -13.10 8.88 -17.41
C GLY A 77 -14.40 9.39 -16.83
N LEU A 78 -14.66 8.90 -15.62
CA LEU A 78 -15.74 9.30 -14.74
C LEU A 78 -15.28 10.46 -13.84
N PRO A 79 -16.17 11.34 -13.36
CA PRO A 79 -15.87 12.21 -12.22
C PRO A 79 -15.33 11.40 -11.03
N GLU A 80 -14.41 11.98 -10.26
CA GLU A 80 -13.73 11.24 -9.18
C GLU A 80 -14.71 10.65 -8.15
N ALA A 81 -15.79 11.37 -7.81
CA ALA A 81 -16.82 10.88 -6.90
C ALA A 81 -17.52 9.61 -7.42
N GLU A 82 -17.89 9.61 -8.70
CA GLU A 82 -18.53 8.44 -9.32
C GLU A 82 -17.56 7.27 -9.46
N PHE A 83 -16.32 7.54 -9.87
CA PHE A 83 -15.25 6.54 -9.95
C PHE A 83 -15.01 5.88 -8.58
N ALA A 84 -14.89 6.66 -7.52
CA ALA A 84 -14.73 6.17 -6.16
C ALA A 84 -15.95 5.35 -5.69
N GLY A 85 -17.16 5.82 -5.97
CA GLY A 85 -18.40 5.12 -5.61
C GLY A 85 -18.53 3.77 -6.29
N ARG A 86 -18.20 3.66 -7.59
CA ARG A 86 -18.23 2.39 -8.32
C ARG A 86 -17.22 1.38 -7.77
N ILE A 87 -16.00 1.82 -7.49
CA ILE A 87 -14.96 0.96 -6.90
C ILE A 87 -15.37 0.50 -5.50
N GLN A 88 -15.90 1.41 -4.67
CA GLN A 88 -16.39 1.07 -3.34
C GLN A 88 -17.51 0.03 -3.38
N ALA A 89 -18.48 0.17 -4.29
CA ALA A 89 -19.55 -0.79 -4.46
C ALA A 89 -19.00 -2.19 -4.82
N LEU A 90 -18.09 -2.24 -5.81
CA LEU A 90 -17.45 -3.48 -6.26
C LEU A 90 -16.64 -4.17 -5.15
N MET A 91 -15.85 -3.39 -4.38
CA MET A 91 -15.03 -3.92 -3.29
C MET A 91 -15.82 -4.29 -2.04
N SER A 92 -17.05 -3.78 -1.87
CA SER A 92 -17.90 -4.01 -0.70
C SER A 92 -18.85 -5.18 -0.83
N GLU A 93 -18.89 -5.85 -1.99
CA GLU A 93 -19.68 -7.06 -2.16
C GLU A 93 -19.30 -8.11 -1.09
N PRO A 94 -20.28 -8.79 -0.48
CA PRO A 94 -20.03 -9.75 0.60
C PRO A 94 -19.09 -10.89 0.19
N GLY A 95 -18.15 -11.25 1.09
CA GLY A 95 -17.21 -12.33 0.86
C GLY A 95 -16.04 -11.98 -0.08
N THR A 96 -15.87 -10.69 -0.43
CA THR A 96 -14.78 -10.24 -1.31
C THR A 96 -13.43 -10.25 -0.59
N CYS A 97 -12.44 -10.90 -1.18
CA CYS A 97 -11.02 -10.69 -0.88
C CYS A 97 -10.43 -9.81 -1.98
N ALA A 98 -10.19 -8.54 -1.68
CA ALA A 98 -9.53 -7.62 -2.60
C ALA A 98 -8.02 -7.85 -2.57
N LEU A 99 -7.41 -8.04 -3.75
CA LEU A 99 -5.98 -8.33 -3.87
C LEU A 99 -5.42 -7.98 -5.24
N GLY A 100 -4.09 -7.95 -5.31
CA GLY A 100 -3.32 -7.75 -6.52
C GLY A 100 -1.83 -7.95 -6.25
N TYR A 101 -0.97 -7.24 -6.97
CA TYR A 101 0.46 -7.33 -6.84
C TYR A 101 1.03 -6.07 -6.20
N ASN A 102 1.58 -6.16 -4.98
CA ASN A 102 2.06 -5.04 -4.15
C ASN A 102 0.95 -4.09 -3.66
N THR A 103 -0.31 -4.52 -3.71
CA THR A 103 -1.49 -3.71 -3.44
C THR A 103 -1.55 -3.15 -2.02
N LEU A 104 -1.13 -3.90 -0.99
CA LEU A 104 -1.17 -3.43 0.41
C LEU A 104 -0.33 -2.18 0.67
N ARG A 105 0.61 -1.87 -0.21
CA ARG A 105 1.53 -0.74 -0.05
C ARG A 105 1.24 0.40 -1.00
N PHE A 106 0.52 0.16 -2.07
CA PHE A 106 0.21 1.15 -3.09
C PHE A 106 -1.30 1.26 -3.33
N ASP A 107 -1.93 0.30 -3.99
CA ASP A 107 -3.33 0.37 -4.42
C ASP A 107 -4.33 0.51 -3.28
N ASP A 108 -4.09 -0.16 -2.16
CA ASP A 108 -4.90 -0.01 -0.95
C ASP A 108 -4.78 1.39 -0.35
N GLU A 109 -3.59 1.99 -0.41
CA GLU A 109 -3.40 3.38 0.04
C GLU A 109 -4.04 4.36 -0.96
N VAL A 110 -3.94 4.10 -2.28
CA VAL A 110 -4.68 4.87 -3.29
C VAL A 110 -6.19 4.79 -3.01
N SER A 111 -6.73 3.58 -2.83
CA SER A 111 -8.16 3.38 -2.50
C SER A 111 -8.57 4.11 -1.22
N ARG A 112 -7.76 4.04 -0.16
CA ARG A 112 -8.06 4.69 1.12
C ARG A 112 -8.13 6.20 0.99
N HIS A 113 -7.14 6.82 0.33
CA HIS A 113 -7.11 8.25 0.13
C HIS A 113 -8.18 8.71 -0.87
N LEU A 114 -8.46 7.94 -1.91
CA LEU A 114 -9.56 8.17 -2.83
C LEU A 114 -10.90 8.17 -2.10
N PHE A 115 -11.18 7.15 -1.29
CA PHE A 115 -12.43 7.04 -0.53
C PHE A 115 -12.56 8.15 0.50
N TYR A 116 -11.50 8.40 1.27
CA TYR A 116 -11.48 9.43 2.30
C TYR A 116 -11.87 10.82 1.76
N ARG A 117 -11.21 11.27 0.68
CA ARG A 117 -11.50 12.59 0.10
C ARG A 117 -12.85 12.66 -0.65
N ASN A 118 -13.43 11.51 -0.97
CA ASN A 118 -14.77 11.39 -1.56
C ASN A 118 -15.84 11.02 -0.53
N LEU A 119 -15.58 11.29 0.76
CA LEU A 119 -16.53 11.09 1.86
C LEU A 119 -17.04 9.64 1.98
N ILE A 120 -16.22 8.65 1.63
CA ILE A 120 -16.47 7.22 1.78
C ILE A 120 -15.63 6.70 2.95
N ASP A 121 -16.16 5.76 3.74
CA ASP A 121 -15.36 5.11 4.79
C ASP A 121 -14.18 4.34 4.15
N PRO A 122 -12.92 4.73 4.42
CA PRO A 122 -11.76 4.18 3.73
C PRO A 122 -11.41 2.74 4.12
N TYR A 123 -11.97 2.24 5.22
CA TYR A 123 -11.60 0.96 5.81
C TYR A 123 -12.71 -0.10 5.77
N ALA A 124 -13.98 0.31 5.61
CA ALA A 124 -15.13 -0.59 5.71
C ALA A 124 -15.02 -1.81 4.77
N ARG A 125 -14.59 -1.59 3.53
CA ARG A 125 -14.40 -2.64 2.52
C ARG A 125 -13.42 -3.73 2.90
N GLU A 126 -12.53 -3.47 3.86
CA GLU A 126 -11.43 -4.37 4.21
C GLU A 126 -11.84 -5.47 5.20
N TRP A 127 -12.99 -5.30 5.88
CA TRP A 127 -13.40 -6.19 6.97
C TRP A 127 -14.91 -6.37 7.13
N GLN A 128 -15.74 -5.44 6.64
CA GLN A 128 -17.19 -5.61 6.69
C GLN A 128 -17.64 -6.73 5.75
N ASN A 129 -18.84 -7.27 5.98
CA ASN A 129 -19.48 -8.27 5.13
C ASN A 129 -18.66 -9.55 4.87
N GLY A 130 -17.75 -9.92 5.78
CA GLY A 130 -16.86 -11.05 5.59
C GLY A 130 -15.69 -10.78 4.64
N ASN A 131 -15.50 -9.53 4.26
CA ASN A 131 -14.44 -9.11 3.34
C ASN A 131 -13.04 -9.17 3.97
N SER A 132 -12.05 -9.19 3.13
CA SER A 132 -10.64 -9.23 3.49
C SER A 132 -9.77 -8.61 2.40
N ARG A 133 -8.48 -8.49 2.68
CA ARG A 133 -7.44 -8.08 1.72
C ARG A 133 -6.35 -9.11 1.67
N TRP A 134 -5.58 -9.10 0.59
CA TRP A 134 -4.36 -9.88 0.48
C TRP A 134 -3.40 -9.25 -0.53
N ASP A 135 -2.17 -9.79 -0.64
CA ASP A 135 -1.16 -9.25 -1.54
C ASP A 135 -0.25 -10.38 -2.03
N LEU A 136 -0.12 -10.52 -3.34
CA LEU A 136 0.61 -11.62 -3.93
C LEU A 136 2.14 -11.46 -3.83
N ILE A 137 2.67 -10.23 -3.74
CA ILE A 137 4.13 -10.02 -3.75
C ILE A 137 4.85 -10.66 -2.55
N ASP A 138 4.24 -10.61 -1.35
CA ASP A 138 4.86 -11.26 -0.18
C ASP A 138 4.63 -12.78 -0.21
N VAL A 139 3.61 -13.28 -0.92
CA VAL A 139 3.44 -14.71 -1.25
C VAL A 139 4.59 -15.20 -2.15
N VAL A 140 4.87 -14.47 -3.23
CA VAL A 140 6.01 -14.74 -4.13
C VAL A 140 7.33 -14.81 -3.35
N ARG A 141 7.59 -13.83 -2.47
CA ARG A 141 8.78 -13.85 -1.61
C ARG A 141 8.84 -15.09 -0.71
N ALA A 142 7.69 -15.52 -0.18
CA ALA A 142 7.62 -16.73 0.63
C ALA A 142 7.92 -18.00 -0.14
N PHE A 143 7.42 -18.11 -1.37
CA PHE A 143 7.75 -19.22 -2.26
C PHE A 143 9.24 -19.25 -2.59
N HIS A 144 9.81 -18.13 -2.99
CA HIS A 144 11.26 -18.02 -3.22
C HIS A 144 12.07 -18.43 -2.00
N ALA A 145 11.70 -17.95 -0.82
CA ALA A 145 12.43 -18.22 0.42
C ALA A 145 12.34 -19.69 0.84
N LEU A 146 11.17 -20.33 0.75
CA LEU A 146 10.92 -21.62 1.39
C LEU A 146 10.70 -22.77 0.40
N ARG A 147 10.14 -22.51 -0.77
CA ARG A 147 9.72 -23.55 -1.76
C ARG A 147 9.94 -23.05 -3.18
N PRO A 148 11.20 -22.82 -3.59
CA PRO A 148 11.50 -22.22 -4.90
C PRO A 148 11.25 -23.13 -6.09
N THR A 149 11.14 -24.43 -5.87
CA THR A 149 10.99 -25.43 -6.94
C THR A 149 9.72 -25.22 -7.76
N GLY A 150 9.82 -25.34 -9.09
CA GLY A 150 8.70 -25.23 -10.02
C GLY A 150 8.46 -23.80 -10.55
N MET A 151 9.28 -22.85 -10.10
CA MET A 151 9.32 -21.46 -10.60
C MET A 151 10.73 -21.12 -11.07
N GLU A 152 10.84 -20.33 -12.12
CA GLU A 152 12.06 -19.64 -12.51
C GLU A 152 12.13 -18.28 -11.80
N TRP A 153 13.29 -18.02 -11.18
CA TRP A 153 13.50 -16.83 -10.34
C TRP A 153 14.48 -15.88 -11.02
N PRO A 154 13.99 -14.78 -11.59
CA PRO A 154 14.85 -13.79 -12.23
C PRO A 154 15.75 -13.09 -11.19
N THR A 155 16.93 -12.70 -11.63
CA THR A 155 17.88 -11.94 -10.82
C THR A 155 18.13 -10.57 -11.43
N ARG A 156 18.40 -9.59 -10.57
CA ARG A 156 18.82 -8.25 -10.94
C ARG A 156 20.32 -8.22 -11.24
N ASP A 157 20.82 -7.10 -11.75
CA ASP A 157 22.23 -6.90 -12.07
C ASP A 157 23.17 -7.08 -10.86
N ASP A 158 22.65 -6.81 -9.64
CA ASP A 158 23.38 -7.02 -8.38
C ASP A 158 23.35 -8.47 -7.88
N GLY A 159 22.79 -9.41 -8.66
CA GLY A 159 22.65 -10.83 -8.31
C GLY A 159 21.53 -11.14 -7.32
N ALA A 160 20.82 -10.15 -6.82
CA ALA A 160 19.68 -10.38 -5.93
C ALA A 160 18.42 -10.76 -6.73
N PRO A 161 17.49 -11.55 -6.15
CA PRO A 161 16.26 -11.93 -6.84
C PRO A 161 15.41 -10.70 -7.17
N SER A 162 14.83 -10.69 -8.37
CA SER A 162 13.79 -9.74 -8.75
C SER A 162 12.42 -10.30 -8.39
N PHE A 163 11.61 -9.45 -7.77
CA PHE A 163 10.20 -9.72 -7.46
C PHE A 163 9.28 -8.75 -8.21
N ARG A 164 9.73 -8.20 -9.33
CA ARG A 164 8.88 -7.38 -10.21
C ARG A 164 7.97 -8.32 -11.00
N LEU A 165 6.72 -7.89 -11.21
CA LEU A 165 5.72 -8.71 -11.90
C LEU A 165 6.18 -9.06 -13.32
N GLU A 166 6.65 -8.07 -14.06
CA GLU A 166 7.13 -8.23 -15.43
C GLU A 166 8.32 -9.16 -15.55
N ASP A 167 9.27 -9.13 -14.60
CA ASP A 167 10.43 -10.04 -14.61
C ASP A 167 10.01 -11.48 -14.34
N LEU A 168 9.11 -11.67 -13.37
CA LEU A 168 8.58 -12.98 -12.98
C LEU A 168 7.73 -13.60 -14.07
N THR A 169 6.86 -12.83 -14.71
CA THR A 169 6.02 -13.32 -15.81
C THR A 169 6.85 -13.72 -17.02
N ALA A 170 7.83 -12.88 -17.39
CA ALA A 170 8.75 -13.18 -18.48
C ALA A 170 9.57 -14.45 -18.21
N ALA A 171 10.15 -14.61 -17.02
CA ALA A 171 10.96 -15.77 -16.64
C ALA A 171 10.14 -17.08 -16.63
N ASN A 172 8.83 -17.00 -16.33
CA ASN A 172 7.96 -18.17 -16.22
C ASN A 172 7.04 -18.39 -17.43
N GLY A 173 7.25 -17.67 -18.54
CA GLY A 173 6.47 -17.83 -19.78
C GLY A 173 4.98 -17.45 -19.61
N ILE A 174 4.67 -16.56 -18.69
CA ILE A 174 3.33 -16.01 -18.48
C ILE A 174 3.14 -14.82 -19.41
N ALA A 175 2.06 -14.85 -20.23
CA ALA A 175 1.74 -13.75 -21.11
C ALA A 175 1.48 -12.46 -20.32
N HIS A 176 2.20 -11.39 -20.66
CA HIS A 176 2.10 -10.08 -20.02
C HIS A 176 2.38 -9.01 -21.07
N GLU A 177 1.52 -8.96 -22.09
CA GLU A 177 1.59 -7.92 -23.13
C GLU A 177 0.91 -6.65 -22.60
N GLY A 178 1.60 -5.52 -22.72
CA GLY A 178 1.09 -4.23 -22.22
C GLY A 178 1.33 -3.99 -20.73
N ALA A 179 2.53 -4.29 -20.23
CA ALA A 179 2.93 -3.89 -18.88
C ALA A 179 2.63 -2.40 -18.64
N HIS A 180 2.11 -2.06 -17.45
CA HIS A 180 1.56 -0.75 -17.09
C HIS A 180 0.21 -0.40 -17.79
N ASP A 181 -0.53 -1.41 -18.23
CA ASP A 181 -1.96 -1.36 -18.40
C ASP A 181 -2.60 -2.14 -17.27
N ALA A 182 -3.42 -1.50 -16.45
CA ALA A 182 -3.94 -2.10 -15.23
C ALA A 182 -4.66 -3.44 -15.47
N LEU A 183 -5.37 -3.62 -16.58
CA LEU A 183 -6.07 -4.87 -16.88
C LEU A 183 -5.08 -6.00 -17.28
N ALA A 184 -4.00 -5.65 -18.01
CA ALA A 184 -2.94 -6.60 -18.34
C ALA A 184 -2.21 -7.07 -17.07
N ASP A 185 -1.90 -6.15 -16.14
CA ASP A 185 -1.25 -6.44 -14.87
C ASP A 185 -2.13 -7.32 -13.96
N VAL A 186 -3.44 -7.09 -13.93
CA VAL A 186 -4.41 -7.96 -13.24
C VAL A 186 -4.39 -9.38 -13.83
N ARG A 187 -4.44 -9.56 -15.16
CA ARG A 187 -4.41 -10.88 -15.80
C ARG A 187 -3.11 -11.62 -15.53
N ALA A 188 -1.99 -10.93 -15.63
CA ALA A 188 -0.67 -11.47 -15.32
C ALA A 188 -0.56 -11.91 -13.84
N THR A 189 -1.12 -11.12 -12.92
CA THR A 189 -1.17 -11.45 -11.49
C THR A 189 -1.99 -12.72 -11.21
N ILE A 190 -3.16 -12.87 -11.85
CA ILE A 190 -4.00 -14.10 -11.74
C ILE A 190 -3.23 -15.32 -12.26
N ALA A 191 -2.57 -15.21 -13.43
CA ALA A 191 -1.80 -16.29 -14.00
C ALA A 191 -0.62 -16.69 -13.11
N LEU A 192 0.09 -15.72 -12.53
CA LEU A 192 1.16 -15.97 -11.55
C LEU A 192 0.63 -16.67 -10.29
N ALA A 193 -0.53 -16.25 -9.78
CA ALA A 193 -1.15 -16.90 -8.62
C ALA A 193 -1.54 -18.35 -8.89
N ARG A 194 -2.10 -18.66 -10.06
CA ARG A 194 -2.36 -20.05 -10.51
C ARG A 194 -1.08 -20.86 -10.51
N ARG A 195 -0.02 -20.35 -11.12
CA ARG A 195 1.28 -21.01 -11.17
C ARG A 195 1.86 -21.30 -9.79
N LEU A 196 1.83 -20.34 -8.86
CA LEU A 196 2.25 -20.55 -7.49
C LEU A 196 1.44 -21.64 -6.78
N ARG A 197 0.11 -21.61 -6.93
CA ARG A 197 -0.78 -22.62 -6.33
C ARG A 197 -0.53 -24.02 -6.89
N GLU A 198 -0.25 -24.13 -8.20
CA GLU A 198 0.15 -25.40 -8.84
C GLU A 198 1.48 -25.92 -8.28
N CYS A 199 2.47 -25.04 -8.09
CA CYS A 199 3.77 -25.42 -7.53
C CYS A 199 3.63 -25.94 -6.09
N ASN A 200 2.84 -25.30 -5.23
CA ASN A 200 2.63 -25.73 -3.85
C ASN A 200 1.32 -25.20 -3.25
N ALA A 201 0.22 -25.93 -3.47
CA ALA A 201 -1.10 -25.57 -2.96
C ALA A 201 -1.14 -25.44 -1.43
N LYS A 202 -0.41 -26.29 -0.69
CA LYS A 202 -0.40 -26.25 0.78
C LYS A 202 0.21 -24.94 1.29
N LEU A 203 1.29 -24.48 0.69
CA LEU A 203 1.92 -23.21 1.05
C LEU A 203 1.02 -22.05 0.67
N PHE A 204 0.44 -22.07 -0.52
CA PHE A 204 -0.48 -21.03 -0.99
C PHE A 204 -1.69 -20.88 -0.05
N ASP A 205 -2.36 -21.99 0.30
CA ASP A 205 -3.52 -21.99 1.19
C ASP A 205 -3.15 -21.56 2.63
N TYR A 206 -1.96 -21.93 3.09
CA TYR A 206 -1.45 -21.45 4.38
C TYR A 206 -1.30 -19.93 4.39
N LEU A 207 -0.67 -19.37 3.37
CA LEU A 207 -0.47 -17.93 3.24
C LEU A 207 -1.80 -17.18 3.08
N LEU A 208 -2.74 -17.73 2.32
CA LEU A 208 -4.08 -17.16 2.19
C LEU A 208 -4.81 -17.09 3.54
N LYS A 209 -4.63 -18.05 4.44
CA LYS A 209 -5.21 -18.01 5.80
C LYS A 209 -4.67 -16.85 6.63
N LEU A 210 -3.42 -16.42 6.39
CA LEU A 210 -2.79 -15.30 7.10
C LEU A 210 -3.34 -13.92 6.72
N ARG A 211 -4.28 -13.83 5.73
CA ARG A 211 -5.04 -12.60 5.52
C ARG A 211 -5.92 -12.25 6.73
N GLY A 212 -6.25 -13.25 7.55
CA GLY A 212 -7.06 -13.08 8.74
C GLY A 212 -6.25 -12.67 9.98
N LYS A 213 -6.55 -11.50 10.56
CA LYS A 213 -5.90 -10.97 11.77
C LYS A 213 -5.74 -11.99 12.91
N ARG A 214 -6.77 -12.85 13.15
CA ARG A 214 -6.74 -13.85 14.21
C ARG A 214 -5.69 -14.95 13.98
N ALA A 215 -5.47 -15.33 12.72
CA ALA A 215 -4.46 -16.34 12.37
C ALA A 215 -3.05 -15.79 12.62
N VAL A 216 -2.81 -14.55 12.24
CA VAL A 216 -1.53 -13.84 12.48
C VAL A 216 -1.26 -13.66 13.97
N ALA A 217 -2.23 -13.18 14.75
CA ALA A 217 -2.08 -12.93 16.18
C ALA A 217 -1.71 -14.20 16.96
N ARG A 218 -2.16 -15.38 16.54
CA ARG A 218 -1.79 -16.66 17.15
C ARG A 218 -0.31 -17.02 16.96
N LEU A 219 0.32 -16.53 15.89
CA LEU A 219 1.74 -16.77 15.64
C LEU A 219 2.64 -15.78 16.42
N LEU A 220 2.16 -14.56 16.65
CA LEU A 220 2.87 -13.53 17.40
C LEU A 220 2.58 -13.63 18.90
N ASP A 221 2.99 -14.74 19.51
CA ASP A 221 2.83 -15.04 20.93
C ASP A 221 3.80 -14.19 21.78
N VAL A 222 3.39 -12.96 22.12
CA VAL A 222 4.20 -12.03 22.94
C VAL A 222 4.53 -12.62 24.32
N PRO A 223 3.57 -13.21 25.10
CA PRO A 223 3.89 -13.84 26.37
C PRO A 223 4.86 -15.01 26.25
N GLY A 224 4.68 -15.85 25.24
CA GLY A 224 5.51 -17.04 25.03
C GLY A 224 6.82 -16.77 24.34
N ARG A 225 7.02 -15.58 23.77
CA ARG A 225 8.24 -15.16 23.04
C ARG A 225 8.76 -16.23 22.09
N LYS A 226 7.85 -16.87 21.34
CA LYS A 226 8.22 -17.92 20.37
C LYS A 226 8.75 -17.29 19.10
N PRO A 227 9.94 -17.67 18.62
CA PRO A 227 10.48 -17.17 17.38
C PRO A 227 9.59 -17.56 16.18
N VAL A 228 9.43 -16.63 15.25
CA VAL A 228 8.74 -16.82 13.97
C VAL A 228 9.62 -16.35 12.83
N LEU A 229 9.55 -17.05 11.69
CA LEU A 229 10.13 -16.56 10.45
C LEU A 229 9.18 -15.53 9.88
N HIS A 230 9.67 -14.32 9.64
CA HIS A 230 8.93 -13.23 9.03
C HIS A 230 9.52 -12.89 7.67
N ILE A 231 8.67 -12.86 6.64
CA ILE A 231 9.04 -12.47 5.28
C ILE A 231 8.52 -11.08 4.99
N SER A 232 9.40 -10.19 4.55
CA SER A 232 9.09 -8.80 4.28
C SER A 232 10.19 -8.14 3.46
N ARG A 233 9.82 -7.25 2.52
CA ARG A 233 10.76 -6.43 1.74
C ARG A 233 11.75 -5.60 2.59
N ARG A 234 11.50 -5.46 3.89
CA ARG A 234 12.37 -4.73 4.81
C ARG A 234 13.64 -5.50 5.17
N TYR A 235 13.69 -6.79 4.88
CA TYR A 235 14.88 -7.61 5.01
C TYR A 235 15.60 -7.72 3.66
N PRO A 236 16.93 -7.94 3.65
CA PRO A 236 17.70 -8.05 2.42
C PRO A 236 17.18 -9.15 1.48
N ALA A 237 17.10 -8.85 0.19
CA ALA A 237 16.69 -9.82 -0.82
C ALA A 237 17.67 -11.00 -0.92
N SER A 238 18.97 -10.76 -0.67
CA SER A 238 20.01 -11.79 -0.57
C SER A 238 19.76 -12.82 0.56
N ARG A 239 18.91 -12.47 1.52
CA ARG A 239 18.42 -13.37 2.60
C ARG A 239 16.98 -13.82 2.36
N GLY A 240 16.53 -13.87 1.11
CA GLY A 240 15.16 -14.23 0.74
C GLY A 240 14.09 -13.31 1.36
N CYS A 241 14.40 -12.02 1.59
CA CYS A 241 13.52 -11.08 2.29
C CYS A 241 13.03 -11.60 3.66
N SER A 242 13.82 -12.39 4.38
CA SER A 242 13.42 -13.09 5.58
C SER A 242 14.26 -12.77 6.82
N ALA A 243 13.66 -12.90 8.00
CA ALA A 243 14.36 -12.87 9.28
C ALA A 243 13.65 -13.78 10.29
N LEU A 244 14.43 -14.42 11.16
CA LEU A 244 13.90 -15.10 12.34
C LEU A 244 13.73 -14.06 13.43
N VAL A 245 12.49 -13.76 13.83
CA VAL A 245 12.18 -12.69 14.77
C VAL A 245 11.50 -13.23 16.02
N VAL A 246 11.64 -12.53 17.13
CA VAL A 246 10.95 -12.83 18.39
C VAL A 246 10.00 -11.69 18.75
N PRO A 247 8.71 -11.96 19.09
CA PRO A 247 7.81 -10.95 19.63
C PRO A 247 8.28 -10.52 21.04
N LEU A 248 8.41 -9.21 21.27
CA LEU A 248 8.86 -8.67 22.55
C LEU A 248 7.76 -7.92 23.31
N ALA A 249 6.96 -7.11 22.62
CA ALA A 249 5.91 -6.30 23.23
C ALA A 249 4.77 -6.01 22.24
N GLU A 250 3.59 -5.73 22.77
CA GLU A 250 2.53 -5.06 22.00
C GLU A 250 2.89 -3.59 21.81
N HIS A 251 2.46 -3.01 20.69
CA HIS A 251 2.71 -1.60 20.41
C HIS A 251 1.83 -0.71 21.32
N PRO A 252 2.40 0.26 22.04
CA PRO A 252 1.69 0.98 23.10
C PRO A 252 0.51 1.85 22.59
N THR A 253 0.58 2.35 21.37
CA THR A 253 -0.45 3.23 20.79
C THR A 253 -1.21 2.61 19.61
N ASN A 254 -0.76 1.47 19.08
CA ASN A 254 -1.42 0.79 17.95
C ASN A 254 -1.81 -0.65 18.32
N PRO A 255 -3.10 -0.93 18.58
CA PRO A 255 -3.56 -2.26 19.00
C PRO A 255 -3.39 -3.36 17.96
N ASN A 256 -2.98 -3.02 16.74
CA ASN A 256 -2.65 -3.97 15.67
C ASN A 256 -1.14 -4.20 15.52
N GLY A 257 -0.31 -3.55 16.31
CA GLY A 257 1.14 -3.61 16.23
C GLY A 257 1.74 -4.58 17.26
N VAL A 258 2.67 -5.44 16.81
CA VAL A 258 3.53 -6.24 17.69
C VAL A 258 4.98 -5.88 17.38
N ILE A 259 5.74 -5.49 18.41
CA ILE A 259 7.15 -5.14 18.27
C ILE A 259 7.97 -6.42 18.34
N VAL A 260 8.78 -6.63 17.31
CA VAL A 260 9.64 -7.83 17.18
C VAL A 260 11.10 -7.43 17.05
N TYR A 261 11.99 -8.35 17.39
CA TYR A 261 13.44 -8.23 17.25
C TYR A 261 13.99 -9.28 16.27
N ASP A 262 14.88 -8.89 15.34
CA ASP A 262 15.59 -9.82 14.47
C ASP A 262 16.70 -10.54 15.24
N LEU A 263 16.56 -11.84 15.41
CA LEU A 263 17.47 -12.68 16.16
C LEU A 263 18.84 -12.89 15.51
N SER A 264 19.05 -12.43 14.27
CA SER A 264 20.36 -12.49 13.62
C SER A 264 21.36 -11.48 14.19
N VAL A 265 20.91 -10.52 14.98
CA VAL A 265 21.73 -9.46 15.59
C VAL A 265 21.80 -9.66 17.10
N ASP A 266 22.96 -9.38 17.71
CA ASP A 266 23.15 -9.49 19.16
C ASP A 266 22.24 -8.51 19.90
N PRO A 267 21.39 -8.98 20.86
CA PRO A 267 20.49 -8.14 21.62
C PRO A 267 21.15 -7.35 22.76
N ALA A 268 22.44 -7.47 23.01
CA ALA A 268 23.14 -6.80 24.11
C ALA A 268 22.81 -5.29 24.18
N PRO A 269 22.73 -4.53 23.07
CA PRO A 269 22.35 -3.11 23.13
C PRO A 269 20.98 -2.83 23.76
N LEU A 270 20.02 -3.79 23.70
CA LEU A 270 18.72 -3.63 24.38
C LEU A 270 18.82 -3.70 25.90
N PHE A 271 19.88 -4.29 26.42
CA PHE A 271 20.08 -4.47 27.86
C PHE A 271 20.74 -3.25 28.51
N ASP A 272 21.64 -2.61 27.78
CA ASP A 272 22.55 -1.57 28.29
C ASP A 272 22.06 -0.15 27.98
N LEU A 273 21.31 0.03 26.89
CA LEU A 273 20.87 1.35 26.42
C LEU A 273 19.52 1.77 27.00
N THR A 274 19.35 3.08 27.17
CA THR A 274 18.04 3.68 27.51
C THR A 274 17.07 3.61 26.32
N ALA A 275 15.76 3.75 26.55
CA ALA A 275 14.75 3.78 25.48
C ALA A 275 15.05 4.87 24.43
N GLU A 276 15.49 6.06 24.85
CA GLU A 276 15.87 7.14 23.96
C GLU A 276 17.09 6.80 23.08
N GLN A 277 18.12 6.17 23.65
CA GLN A 277 19.30 5.72 22.90
C GLN A 277 18.94 4.63 21.89
N ILE A 278 18.06 3.69 22.26
CA ILE A 278 17.53 2.66 21.37
C ILE A 278 16.73 3.32 20.23
N ARG A 279 15.85 4.27 20.55
CA ARG A 279 15.03 5.00 19.57
C ARG A 279 15.88 5.64 18.47
N ARG A 280 16.96 6.32 18.83
CA ARG A 280 17.91 6.93 17.89
C ARG A 280 18.54 5.90 16.96
N ARG A 281 18.73 4.64 17.41
CA ARG A 281 19.26 3.56 16.58
C ARG A 281 18.20 2.78 15.79
N VAL A 282 16.91 3.02 16.03
CA VAL A 282 15.80 2.40 15.34
C VAL A 282 15.27 3.28 14.21
N PHE A 283 15.07 4.58 14.47
CA PHE A 283 14.33 5.46 13.56
C PHE A 283 15.20 6.38 12.72
N VAL A 284 16.45 6.58 13.10
CA VAL A 284 17.40 7.39 12.32
C VAL A 284 17.83 6.64 11.05
N SER A 285 18.15 7.34 9.97
CA SER A 285 18.67 6.70 8.74
C SER A 285 20.03 6.06 8.98
N ASN A 286 20.44 5.13 8.12
CA ASN A 286 21.79 4.52 8.28
C ASN A 286 22.91 5.54 8.11
N ASP A 287 22.69 6.53 7.22
CA ASP A 287 23.67 7.58 6.91
C ASP A 287 23.84 8.59 8.06
N ASP A 288 22.81 8.70 8.93
CA ASP A 288 22.80 9.59 10.10
C ASP A 288 23.21 8.88 11.40
N LEU A 289 23.50 7.57 11.35
CA LEU A 289 24.05 6.85 12.51
C LEU A 289 25.50 7.26 12.74
N ALA A 290 25.88 7.45 14.02
CA ALA A 290 27.25 7.74 14.37
C ALA A 290 28.19 6.59 13.91
N GLU A 291 29.40 6.93 13.48
CA GLU A 291 30.39 5.98 13.00
C GLU A 291 30.63 4.87 14.05
N GLY A 292 30.64 3.62 13.61
CA GLY A 292 30.78 2.45 14.47
C GLY A 292 29.52 2.09 15.27
N THR A 293 28.38 2.75 15.00
CA THR A 293 27.09 2.44 15.65
C THR A 293 26.22 1.60 14.72
N GLU A 294 25.80 0.44 15.21
CA GLU A 294 24.89 -0.43 14.45
C GLU A 294 23.42 -0.10 14.76
N ARG A 295 22.58 -0.26 13.76
CA ARG A 295 21.12 -0.15 13.88
C ARG A 295 20.58 -1.27 14.77
N ILE A 296 19.64 -0.94 15.65
CA ILE A 296 18.92 -1.92 16.44
C ILE A 296 17.73 -2.42 15.63
N PRO A 297 17.63 -3.73 15.32
CA PRO A 297 16.65 -4.27 14.38
C PRO A 297 15.29 -4.53 15.04
N LEU A 298 14.74 -3.53 15.73
CA LEU A 298 13.36 -3.54 16.18
C LEU A 298 12.43 -3.16 15.02
N LYS A 299 11.31 -3.86 14.93
CA LYS A 299 10.29 -3.67 13.87
C LYS A 299 8.90 -3.91 14.42
N VAL A 300 7.91 -3.19 13.89
CA VAL A 300 6.49 -3.46 14.16
C VAL A 300 5.93 -4.35 13.06
N ILE A 301 5.31 -5.46 13.45
CA ILE A 301 4.47 -6.29 12.59
C ILE A 301 3.02 -5.93 12.87
N HIS A 302 2.31 -5.48 11.83
CA HIS A 302 0.90 -5.14 11.91
C HIS A 302 0.04 -6.36 11.58
N VAL A 303 -0.70 -6.88 12.56
CA VAL A 303 -1.50 -8.11 12.42
C VAL A 303 -2.66 -7.99 11.41
N ASN A 304 -3.04 -6.76 11.05
CA ASN A 304 -4.09 -6.47 10.07
C ASN A 304 -3.56 -6.07 8.67
N LYS A 305 -2.24 -6.25 8.42
CA LYS A 305 -1.62 -5.97 7.11
C LYS A 305 -1.10 -7.26 6.44
N CYS A 306 -1.79 -8.36 6.62
CA CYS A 306 -1.49 -9.67 6.01
C CYS A 306 0.00 -10.07 6.09
N PRO A 307 0.67 -9.94 7.24
CA PRO A 307 2.09 -10.26 7.31
C PRO A 307 2.34 -11.74 7.06
N VAL A 308 3.41 -12.03 6.35
CA VAL A 308 3.83 -13.40 6.05
C VAL A 308 4.69 -13.94 7.17
N LEU A 309 4.13 -14.87 7.93
CA LEU A 309 4.74 -15.45 9.13
C LEU A 309 4.69 -16.97 9.09
N PHE A 310 5.75 -17.60 9.61
CA PHE A 310 5.82 -19.05 9.78
C PHE A 310 6.39 -19.39 11.14
N PRO A 311 5.99 -20.53 11.74
CA PRO A 311 6.72 -21.09 12.86
C PRO A 311 8.19 -21.33 12.47
N ALA A 312 9.12 -21.21 13.41
CA ALA A 312 10.55 -21.47 13.16
C ALA A 312 10.81 -22.86 12.56
N SER A 313 9.92 -23.84 12.81
CA SER A 313 9.99 -25.18 12.22
C SER A 313 9.88 -25.19 10.69
N ALA A 314 9.35 -24.14 10.05
CA ALA A 314 9.30 -24.02 8.60
C ALA A 314 10.68 -23.88 7.95
N LEU A 315 11.71 -23.55 8.73
CA LEU A 315 13.12 -23.51 8.31
C LEU A 315 13.76 -24.90 8.19
N LYS A 316 13.08 -25.95 8.65
CA LYS A 316 13.56 -27.32 8.49
C LYS A 316 13.31 -27.82 7.07
N ASP A 317 14.28 -28.52 6.52
CA ASP A 317 14.17 -29.14 5.19
C ASP A 317 13.02 -30.14 5.17
N VAL A 318 12.22 -30.15 4.11
CA VAL A 318 11.08 -31.07 3.97
C VAL A 318 11.45 -32.33 3.23
N GLU A 319 12.54 -32.30 2.46
CA GLU A 319 13.06 -33.38 1.64
C GLU A 319 14.59 -33.43 1.68
N GLY A 320 15.19 -34.50 1.19
CA GLY A 320 16.64 -34.62 1.12
C GLY A 320 17.29 -35.22 2.36
N PRO A 321 18.63 -35.26 2.37
CA PRO A 321 19.42 -35.96 3.40
C PRO A 321 19.27 -35.35 4.80
N LYS A 322 18.83 -34.10 4.90
CA LYS A 322 18.57 -33.40 6.18
C LYS A 322 17.08 -33.15 6.44
N GLN A 323 16.22 -34.03 5.93
CA GLN A 323 14.78 -33.90 6.17
C GLN A 323 14.47 -33.80 7.69
N GLY A 324 13.74 -32.76 8.07
CA GLY A 324 13.40 -32.47 9.47
C GLY A 324 14.48 -31.73 10.25
N GLU A 325 15.64 -31.42 9.67
CA GLU A 325 16.74 -30.66 10.23
C GLU A 325 16.89 -29.28 9.60
N TYR A 326 17.73 -28.43 10.14
CA TYR A 326 18.11 -27.14 9.56
C TYR A 326 19.25 -27.37 8.55
N GLY A 327 18.96 -27.29 7.26
CA GLY A 327 19.89 -27.62 6.18
C GLY A 327 19.87 -26.58 5.05
N GLU A 328 19.40 -26.98 3.86
CA GLU A 328 19.47 -26.18 2.64
C GLU A 328 18.69 -24.87 2.72
N ILE A 329 17.50 -24.87 3.35
CA ILE A 329 16.69 -23.65 3.52
C ILE A 329 17.47 -22.62 4.33
N VAL A 330 18.04 -23.01 5.45
CA VAL A 330 18.80 -22.14 6.36
C VAL A 330 20.06 -21.62 5.66
N ALA A 331 20.79 -22.48 4.96
CA ALA A 331 22.00 -22.10 4.21
C ALA A 331 21.67 -21.06 3.12
N ARG A 332 20.59 -21.29 2.34
CA ARG A 332 20.15 -20.37 1.29
C ARG A 332 19.72 -19.00 1.84
N LEU A 333 19.10 -18.97 3.02
CA LEU A 333 18.69 -17.73 3.68
C LEU A 333 19.82 -17.03 4.45
N GLY A 334 21.00 -17.66 4.54
CA GLY A 334 22.14 -17.12 5.29
C GLY A 334 21.86 -16.93 6.76
N LEU A 335 21.04 -17.82 7.38
CA LEU A 335 20.67 -17.74 8.78
C LEU A 335 21.61 -18.58 9.65
N ASP A 336 22.20 -17.98 10.69
CA ASP A 336 22.87 -18.70 11.75
C ASP A 336 21.83 -19.03 12.86
N VAL A 337 21.30 -20.26 12.80
CA VAL A 337 20.25 -20.71 13.74
C VAL A 337 20.78 -20.84 15.17
N ASP A 338 22.06 -21.14 15.35
CA ASP A 338 22.65 -21.31 16.68
C ASP A 338 22.89 -19.94 17.33
N ALA A 339 23.37 -18.93 16.58
CA ALA A 339 23.41 -17.54 17.05
C ALA A 339 21.99 -17.03 17.37
N CYS A 340 21.03 -17.23 16.47
CA CYS A 340 19.62 -16.85 16.73
C CYS A 340 19.08 -17.49 18.03
N ARG A 341 19.38 -18.76 18.27
CA ARG A 341 18.99 -19.47 19.50
C ARG A 341 19.67 -18.90 20.74
N ALA A 342 20.94 -18.53 20.65
CA ALA A 342 21.67 -17.89 21.75
C ALA A 342 21.05 -16.52 22.10
N HIS A 343 20.79 -15.69 21.10
CA HIS A 343 20.16 -14.38 21.25
C HIS A 343 18.74 -14.47 21.82
N TRP A 344 17.94 -15.43 21.33
CA TRP A 344 16.63 -15.71 21.90
C TRP A 344 16.67 -16.09 23.38
N LYS A 345 17.63 -16.94 23.79
CA LYS A 345 17.81 -17.29 25.22
C LYS A 345 18.18 -16.06 26.06
N GLN A 346 19.03 -15.17 25.55
CA GLN A 346 19.39 -13.93 26.26
C GLN A 346 18.17 -13.02 26.46
N LEU A 347 17.33 -12.85 25.42
CA LEU A 347 16.09 -12.06 25.49
C LEU A 347 15.05 -12.67 26.45
N ASN A 348 14.93 -14.01 26.48
CA ASN A 348 14.02 -14.69 27.38
C ASN A 348 14.45 -14.61 28.86
N ALA A 349 15.75 -14.54 29.11
CA ALA A 349 16.29 -14.37 30.47
C ALA A 349 16.05 -12.95 31.04
N ARG A 350 15.61 -11.99 30.20
CA ARG A 350 15.44 -10.57 30.56
C ARG A 350 14.05 -10.05 30.16
N PRO A 351 13.01 -10.43 30.94
CA PRO A 351 11.62 -10.04 30.63
C PRO A 351 11.37 -8.52 30.66
N GLU A 352 12.17 -7.77 31.44
CA GLU A 352 12.11 -6.31 31.59
C GLU A 352 12.38 -5.54 30.29
N VAL A 353 13.04 -6.16 29.33
CA VAL A 353 13.29 -5.56 27.99
C VAL A 353 11.98 -5.19 27.29
N ALA A 354 10.89 -5.92 27.54
CA ALA A 354 9.59 -5.63 26.92
C ALA A 354 9.08 -4.22 27.23
N GLY A 355 9.19 -3.79 28.50
CA GLY A 355 8.81 -2.43 28.91
C GLY A 355 9.63 -1.36 28.21
N ARG A 356 10.95 -1.53 28.20
CA ARG A 356 11.87 -0.59 27.51
C ARG A 356 11.62 -0.51 26.01
N VAL A 357 11.39 -1.65 25.38
CA VAL A 357 11.06 -1.71 23.95
C VAL A 357 9.71 -1.01 23.67
N ALA A 358 8.70 -1.18 24.53
CA ALA A 358 7.43 -0.46 24.39
C ALA A 358 7.63 1.06 24.50
N GLU A 359 8.46 1.55 25.42
CA GLU A 359 8.78 2.98 25.55
C GLU A 359 9.41 3.57 24.27
N VAL A 360 10.22 2.80 23.53
CA VAL A 360 10.82 3.23 22.25
C VAL A 360 9.73 3.64 21.25
N PHE A 361 8.56 3.03 21.28
CA PHE A 361 7.45 3.26 20.36
C PHE A 361 6.28 4.05 20.99
N ALA A 362 6.46 4.61 22.18
CA ALA A 362 5.39 5.30 22.92
C ALA A 362 5.11 6.72 22.45
N GLU A 363 6.01 7.31 21.64
CA GLU A 363 5.78 8.67 21.13
C GLU A 363 4.58 8.72 20.19
N PRO A 364 3.73 9.75 20.36
CA PRO A 364 2.64 9.97 19.41
C PRO A 364 3.22 10.27 18.02
N PRO A 365 2.48 9.92 16.95
CA PRO A 365 2.88 10.31 15.60
C PRO A 365 2.97 11.85 15.53
N PRO A 366 3.81 12.40 14.64
CA PRO A 366 3.88 13.84 14.42
C PRO A 366 2.51 14.41 14.04
N GLU A 367 2.31 15.69 14.33
CA GLU A 367 1.11 16.40 13.91
C GLU A 367 0.87 16.22 12.40
N GLY A 368 -0.38 16.08 12.02
CA GLY A 368 -0.77 15.91 10.63
C GLY A 368 -0.50 17.16 9.79
N PRO A 369 -0.57 17.03 8.46
CA PRO A 369 -0.21 18.11 7.52
C PRO A 369 -1.15 19.33 7.52
N GLY A 370 -2.20 19.35 8.34
CA GLY A 370 -3.17 20.44 8.40
C GLY A 370 -4.17 20.48 7.24
N ASP A 371 -3.86 19.93 6.09
CA ASP A 371 -4.79 19.82 4.95
C ASP A 371 -5.79 18.70 5.19
N PRO A 372 -7.12 18.98 5.22
CA PRO A 372 -8.16 17.98 5.51
C PRO A 372 -8.07 16.73 4.62
N ASP A 373 -7.75 16.84 3.34
CA ASP A 373 -7.65 15.72 2.41
C ASP A 373 -6.49 14.76 2.74
N LEU A 374 -5.48 15.23 3.45
CA LEU A 374 -4.28 14.48 3.83
C LEU A 374 -4.32 13.94 5.27
N MET A 375 -5.39 14.22 6.02
CA MET A 375 -5.51 13.87 7.44
C MET A 375 -6.06 12.47 7.71
N LEU A 376 -6.08 11.58 6.72
CA LEU A 376 -6.58 10.22 6.87
C LEU A 376 -6.00 9.47 8.10
N TYR A 377 -4.70 9.65 8.36
CA TYR A 377 -4.00 8.98 9.48
C TYR A 377 -3.71 9.90 10.67
N ALA A 378 -4.00 11.18 10.57
CA ALA A 378 -3.69 12.15 11.61
C ALA A 378 -4.94 12.73 12.30
N GLY A 379 -6.08 12.76 11.61
CA GLY A 379 -7.29 13.45 12.10
C GLY A 379 -8.24 12.60 12.95
N GLY A 380 -7.91 11.34 13.26
CA GLY A 380 -8.82 10.42 13.92
C GLY A 380 -9.95 9.92 13.00
N PHE A 381 -10.80 9.03 13.54
CA PHE A 381 -11.93 8.46 12.79
C PHE A 381 -13.16 9.37 12.88
N PHE A 382 -13.88 9.50 11.78
CA PHE A 382 -15.18 10.18 11.79
C PHE A 382 -16.19 9.45 12.68
N SER A 383 -17.03 10.20 13.36
CA SER A 383 -18.09 9.65 14.22
C SER A 383 -19.15 8.89 13.40
N PRO A 384 -19.95 8.01 14.03
CA PRO A 384 -21.07 7.39 13.32
C PRO A 384 -22.06 8.42 12.75
N ALA A 385 -22.27 9.55 13.44
CA ALA A 385 -23.12 10.63 12.97
C ALA A 385 -22.53 11.30 11.72
N ASP A 386 -21.23 11.61 11.73
CA ASP A 386 -20.53 12.16 10.56
C ASP A 386 -20.59 11.21 9.36
N ARG A 387 -20.34 9.92 9.57
CA ARG A 387 -20.47 8.93 8.50
C ARG A 387 -21.88 8.87 7.88
N GLN A 388 -22.92 9.08 8.68
CA GLN A 388 -24.29 9.18 8.16
C GLN A 388 -24.47 10.45 7.31
N GLN A 389 -23.91 11.59 7.73
CA GLN A 389 -23.93 12.81 6.92
C GLN A 389 -23.12 12.67 5.64
N MET A 390 -21.94 12.05 5.70
CA MET A 390 -21.12 11.73 4.52
C MET A 390 -21.90 10.87 3.50
N GLN A 391 -22.68 9.90 3.98
CA GLN A 391 -23.55 9.10 3.09
C GLN A 391 -24.65 9.98 2.48
N ARG A 392 -25.30 10.83 3.26
CA ARG A 392 -26.32 11.76 2.74
C ARG A 392 -25.77 12.69 1.66
N VAL A 393 -24.52 13.21 1.83
CA VAL A 393 -23.87 14.00 0.78
C VAL A 393 -23.78 13.24 -0.51
N ARG A 394 -23.32 12.00 -0.47
CA ARG A 394 -23.16 11.17 -1.69
C ARG A 394 -24.48 10.76 -2.34
N ASP A 395 -25.55 10.67 -1.55
CA ASP A 395 -26.90 10.33 -2.03
C ASP A 395 -27.68 11.56 -2.53
N THR A 396 -27.14 12.78 -2.35
CA THR A 396 -27.76 14.04 -2.75
C THR A 396 -27.32 14.39 -4.19
N ASP A 397 -28.27 14.86 -5.00
CA ASP A 397 -27.95 15.36 -6.34
C ASP A 397 -26.94 16.50 -6.26
N PRO A 398 -25.96 16.60 -7.16
CA PRO A 398 -24.94 17.65 -7.13
C PRO A 398 -25.49 19.07 -7.10
N TRP A 399 -26.59 19.36 -7.78
CA TRP A 399 -27.23 20.69 -7.75
C TRP A 399 -27.94 20.96 -6.42
N ASP A 400 -28.47 19.93 -5.76
CA ASP A 400 -29.09 20.05 -4.45
C ASP A 400 -28.04 20.20 -3.31
N LEU A 401 -26.76 19.96 -3.60
CA LEU A 401 -25.67 20.26 -2.65
C LEU A 401 -25.40 21.77 -2.52
N VAL A 402 -25.84 22.59 -3.49
CA VAL A 402 -25.66 24.05 -3.45
C VAL A 402 -26.46 24.64 -2.30
N GLY A 403 -25.77 25.24 -1.32
CA GLY A 403 -26.41 25.80 -0.13
C GLY A 403 -27.00 24.79 0.87
N ALA A 404 -26.86 23.48 0.60
CA ALA A 404 -27.28 22.44 1.54
C ALA A 404 -26.45 22.50 2.83
N ARG A 405 -27.11 22.21 3.95
CA ARG A 405 -26.46 22.14 5.27
C ARG A 405 -26.47 20.72 5.78
N PHE A 406 -25.29 20.27 6.21
CA PHE A 406 -25.08 18.98 6.85
C PHE A 406 -24.63 19.21 8.29
N ALA A 407 -25.16 18.39 9.22
CA ALA A 407 -24.85 18.53 10.65
C ALA A 407 -23.54 17.77 10.97
N PHE A 408 -22.44 18.21 10.37
CA PHE A 408 -21.13 17.66 10.66
C PHE A 408 -20.66 18.01 12.07
N GLN A 409 -20.04 17.05 12.74
CA GLN A 409 -19.38 17.23 14.03
C GLN A 409 -17.88 17.47 13.86
N ASP A 410 -17.27 16.85 12.84
CA ASP A 410 -15.86 17.00 12.52
C ASP A 410 -15.65 18.20 11.59
N PRO A 411 -14.84 19.20 11.99
CA PRO A 411 -14.65 20.44 11.23
C PRO A 411 -14.00 20.23 9.86
N ARG A 412 -13.30 19.11 9.64
CA ARG A 412 -12.70 18.78 8.33
C ARG A 412 -13.76 18.62 7.23
N LEU A 413 -14.94 18.14 7.59
CA LEU A 413 -15.96 17.69 6.63
C LEU A 413 -16.60 18.85 5.86
N GLU A 414 -16.66 20.07 6.39
CA GLU A 414 -17.17 21.22 5.64
C GLU A 414 -16.26 21.57 4.47
N GLU A 415 -14.95 21.66 4.72
CA GLU A 415 -13.96 21.92 3.68
C GLU A 415 -13.88 20.75 2.69
N MET A 416 -13.94 19.50 3.17
CA MET A 416 -13.95 18.33 2.33
C MET A 416 -15.18 18.26 1.42
N LEU A 417 -16.35 18.66 1.89
CA LEU A 417 -17.59 18.77 1.09
C LEU A 417 -17.44 19.81 -0.03
N PHE A 418 -16.91 20.99 0.29
CA PHE A 418 -16.65 22.02 -0.71
C PHE A 418 -15.71 21.50 -1.80
N ARG A 419 -14.60 20.89 -1.42
CA ARG A 419 -13.63 20.31 -2.37
C ARG A 419 -14.17 19.11 -3.15
N TYR A 420 -14.98 18.25 -2.54
CA TYR A 420 -15.69 17.16 -3.18
C TYR A 420 -16.56 17.65 -4.33
N ARG A 421 -17.37 18.72 -4.05
CA ARG A 421 -18.24 19.34 -5.03
C ARG A 421 -17.44 20.02 -6.14
N ALA A 422 -16.43 20.80 -5.78
CA ALA A 422 -15.59 21.53 -6.72
C ALA A 422 -14.80 20.63 -7.69
N ARG A 423 -14.35 19.47 -7.24
CA ARG A 423 -13.61 18.49 -8.08
C ARG A 423 -14.51 17.68 -9.00
N SER A 424 -15.64 17.24 -8.48
CA SER A 424 -16.50 16.28 -9.18
C SER A 424 -17.62 16.95 -9.97
N TYR A 425 -18.05 18.15 -9.55
CA TYR A 425 -19.20 18.87 -10.07
C TYR A 425 -18.90 20.38 -10.16
N PRO A 426 -17.81 20.78 -10.86
CA PRO A 426 -17.37 22.20 -10.91
C PRO A 426 -18.41 23.13 -11.48
N GLU A 427 -19.34 22.62 -12.32
CA GLU A 427 -20.47 23.37 -12.89
C GLU A 427 -21.47 23.87 -11.84
N THR A 428 -21.40 23.37 -10.61
CA THR A 428 -22.25 23.82 -9.49
C THR A 428 -21.68 25.00 -8.71
N LEU A 429 -20.45 25.46 -9.04
CA LEU A 429 -19.78 26.57 -8.36
C LEU A 429 -20.08 27.88 -9.07
N GLU A 430 -20.49 28.89 -8.31
CA GLU A 430 -20.75 30.25 -8.81
C GLU A 430 -20.20 31.31 -7.84
N GLY A 431 -19.95 32.52 -8.37
CA GLY A 431 -19.59 33.70 -7.58
C GLY A 431 -18.40 33.48 -6.63
N GLU A 432 -18.66 33.65 -5.34
CA GLU A 432 -17.62 33.55 -4.30
C GLU A 432 -17.03 32.13 -4.19
N GLU A 433 -17.83 31.09 -4.38
CA GLU A 433 -17.33 29.70 -4.31
C GLU A 433 -16.36 29.41 -5.45
N LEU A 434 -16.62 29.90 -6.65
CA LEU A 434 -15.69 29.75 -7.79
C LEU A 434 -14.38 30.49 -7.48
N ALA A 435 -14.45 31.73 -6.98
CA ALA A 435 -13.25 32.49 -6.62
C ALA A 435 -12.45 31.81 -5.50
N GLN A 436 -13.13 31.24 -4.49
CA GLN A 436 -12.49 30.47 -3.42
C GLN A 436 -11.78 29.22 -3.99
N TRP A 437 -12.42 28.51 -4.92
CA TRP A 437 -11.84 27.33 -5.56
C TRP A 437 -10.60 27.67 -6.38
N GLU A 438 -10.66 28.75 -7.17
CA GLU A 438 -9.51 29.21 -7.95
C GLU A 438 -8.32 29.60 -7.08
N ALA A 439 -8.57 30.33 -5.97
CA ALA A 439 -7.55 30.69 -5.00
C ALA A 439 -6.93 29.45 -4.32
N TYR A 440 -7.76 28.46 -3.98
CA TYR A 440 -7.29 27.19 -3.41
C TYR A 440 -6.42 26.42 -4.42
N ARG A 441 -6.85 26.29 -5.68
CA ARG A 441 -6.07 25.63 -6.73
C ARG A 441 -4.70 26.27 -6.91
N TRP A 442 -4.67 27.59 -6.98
CA TRP A 442 -3.42 28.35 -7.10
C TRP A 442 -2.48 28.12 -5.93
N ALA A 443 -2.98 28.23 -4.70
CA ALA A 443 -2.20 27.98 -3.49
C ALA A 443 -1.65 26.55 -3.48
N ARG A 444 -2.50 25.55 -3.76
CA ARG A 444 -2.11 24.14 -3.79
C ARG A 444 -1.03 23.86 -4.83
N MET A 445 -1.16 24.35 -6.06
CA MET A 445 -0.20 24.10 -7.14
C MET A 445 1.18 24.75 -6.88
N ASN A 446 1.29 25.63 -5.90
CA ASN A 446 2.54 26.29 -5.50
C ASN A 446 3.10 25.81 -4.16
N ASP A 447 2.34 25.04 -3.39
CA ASP A 447 2.77 24.49 -2.08
C ASP A 447 3.20 23.02 -2.20
N ALA A 448 4.49 22.77 -2.16
CA ALA A 448 5.07 21.42 -2.22
C ALA A 448 4.67 20.51 -1.03
N ALA A 449 4.29 21.06 0.11
CA ALA A 449 3.88 20.29 1.27
C ALA A 449 2.52 19.60 1.02
N VAL A 450 1.67 20.22 0.23
CA VAL A 450 0.31 19.73 -0.09
C VAL A 450 0.25 19.06 -1.46
N ALA A 451 0.78 19.72 -2.50
CA ALA A 451 0.68 19.24 -3.89
C ALA A 451 1.49 17.98 -4.17
N GLY A 452 2.66 17.83 -3.55
CA GLY A 452 3.66 16.86 -4.01
C GLY A 452 4.47 17.38 -5.20
N LEU A 453 3.82 17.73 -6.32
CA LEU A 453 4.41 18.39 -7.48
C LEU A 453 3.85 19.80 -7.62
N THR A 454 4.73 20.81 -7.65
CA THR A 454 4.36 22.21 -7.89
C THR A 454 4.52 22.57 -9.36
N LEU A 455 3.92 23.71 -9.80
CA LEU A 455 4.12 24.25 -11.16
C LEU A 455 5.60 24.39 -11.51
N LYS A 456 6.41 24.93 -10.57
CA LYS A 456 7.87 25.04 -10.75
C LYS A 456 8.54 23.67 -10.85
N GLY A 457 8.08 22.69 -10.05
CA GLY A 457 8.58 21.31 -10.09
C GLY A 457 8.23 20.64 -11.41
N PHE A 458 7.00 20.82 -11.89
CA PHE A 458 6.53 20.31 -13.16
C PHE A 458 7.36 20.85 -14.34
N ALA A 459 7.56 22.17 -14.41
CA ALA A 459 8.37 22.79 -15.48
C ALA A 459 9.81 22.21 -15.51
N ARG A 460 10.46 22.11 -14.35
CA ARG A 460 11.79 21.49 -14.23
C ARG A 460 11.83 20.04 -14.70
N GLU A 461 10.82 19.28 -14.38
CA GLU A 461 10.75 17.87 -14.77
C GLU A 461 10.55 17.72 -16.27
N ILE A 462 9.71 18.55 -16.90
CA ILE A 462 9.55 18.61 -18.35
C ILE A 462 10.90 18.98 -19.02
N GLU A 463 11.60 20.01 -18.52
CA GLU A 463 12.92 20.39 -19.03
C GLU A 463 13.93 19.23 -18.94
N ARG A 464 14.00 18.55 -17.80
CA ARG A 464 14.86 17.40 -17.56
C ARG A 464 14.57 16.24 -18.53
N LEU A 465 13.30 15.91 -18.72
CA LEU A 465 12.88 14.83 -19.61
C LEU A 465 13.17 15.15 -21.09
N ASN A 466 13.03 16.40 -21.51
CA ASN A 466 13.37 16.83 -22.88
C ASN A 466 14.87 16.77 -23.19
N GLN A 467 15.74 16.63 -22.19
CA GLN A 467 17.20 16.47 -22.40
C GLN A 467 17.63 15.04 -22.73
N VAL A 468 16.74 14.06 -22.59
CA VAL A 468 16.99 12.65 -22.95
C VAL A 468 16.37 12.32 -24.31
N ALA A 469 16.91 11.28 -24.96
CA ALA A 469 16.33 10.79 -26.22
C ALA A 469 14.94 10.20 -25.94
N LEU A 470 13.90 10.84 -26.49
CA LEU A 470 12.50 10.45 -26.34
C LEU A 470 12.00 9.79 -27.64
N SER A 471 11.13 8.80 -27.49
CA SER A 471 10.32 8.29 -28.60
C SER A 471 9.29 9.36 -29.06
N ASP A 472 8.71 9.17 -30.25
CA ASP A 472 7.65 10.06 -30.72
C ASP A 472 6.42 10.03 -29.80
N ARG A 473 6.09 8.85 -29.27
CA ARG A 473 5.04 8.69 -28.25
C ARG A 473 5.34 9.50 -26.98
N ASP A 474 6.57 9.43 -26.48
CA ASP A 474 6.93 10.13 -25.25
C ASP A 474 6.87 11.65 -25.44
N ARG A 475 7.33 12.15 -26.59
CA ARG A 475 7.19 13.57 -26.93
C ARG A 475 5.74 14.02 -26.94
N GLN A 476 4.85 13.24 -27.57
CA GLN A 476 3.43 13.54 -27.61
C GLN A 476 2.83 13.57 -26.19
N VAL A 477 3.18 12.61 -25.31
CA VAL A 477 2.72 12.60 -23.92
C VAL A 477 3.14 13.86 -23.18
N LEU A 478 4.39 14.31 -23.33
CA LEU A 478 4.88 15.53 -22.68
C LEU A 478 4.20 16.79 -23.22
N GLU A 479 3.94 16.88 -24.53
CA GLU A 479 3.20 17.98 -25.15
C GLU A 479 1.76 18.03 -24.62
N GLU A 480 1.07 16.89 -24.56
CA GLU A 480 -0.28 16.83 -23.98
C GLU A 480 -0.29 17.25 -22.51
N LEU A 481 0.72 16.88 -21.72
CA LEU A 481 0.86 17.31 -20.33
C LEU A 481 1.01 18.82 -20.18
N VAL A 482 1.85 19.45 -21.00
CA VAL A 482 2.03 20.91 -20.99
C VAL A 482 0.71 21.60 -21.33
N MET A 483 0.05 21.17 -22.41
CA MET A 483 -1.27 21.72 -22.81
C MET A 483 -2.32 21.52 -21.70
N HIS A 484 -2.29 20.38 -20.98
CA HIS A 484 -3.22 20.16 -19.87
C HIS A 484 -2.98 21.15 -18.74
N VAL A 485 -1.71 21.34 -18.33
CA VAL A 485 -1.36 22.25 -17.23
C VAL A 485 -1.72 23.68 -17.59
N GLU A 486 -1.45 24.13 -18.82
CA GLU A 486 -1.86 25.44 -19.31
C GLU A 486 -3.38 25.63 -19.26
N ALA A 487 -4.16 24.59 -19.63
CA ALA A 487 -5.61 24.64 -19.65
C ALA A 487 -6.25 24.68 -18.24
N ILE A 488 -5.56 24.12 -17.22
CA ILE A 488 -6.06 24.13 -15.84
C ILE A 488 -5.45 25.24 -15.00
N MET A 489 -4.58 26.11 -15.53
CA MET A 489 -4.00 27.20 -14.74
C MET A 489 -5.07 28.17 -14.25
N PRO A 490 -5.11 28.47 -12.94
CA PRO A 490 -6.03 29.47 -12.40
C PRO A 490 -5.73 30.86 -12.98
N PRO A 491 -6.73 31.76 -13.08
CA PRO A 491 -6.56 33.11 -13.62
C PRO A 491 -5.44 33.93 -12.96
N GLN A 492 -5.20 33.74 -11.65
CA GLN A 492 -4.11 34.38 -10.90
C GLN A 492 -2.70 34.05 -11.43
N ALA A 493 -2.57 33.05 -12.28
CA ALA A 493 -1.29 32.73 -12.91
C ALA A 493 -0.86 33.76 -13.95
N PHE A 494 -1.77 34.60 -14.41
CA PHE A 494 -1.58 35.57 -15.50
C PHE A 494 -1.53 37.03 -15.01
N ASP A 495 -1.72 37.26 -13.71
CA ASP A 495 -1.54 38.54 -13.04
C ASP A 495 -0.11 38.67 -12.47
#